data_cfb80dde39dc241a49a91ff5951706ae
#
_entry.id   cfb80dde39dc241a49a91ff5951706ae
#
_cell.length_a   1.000
_cell.length_b   1.000
_cell.length_c   1.000
_cell.angle_alpha   90.00
_cell.angle_beta   90.00
_cell.angle_gamma   90.00
#
_symmetry.space_group_name_H-M   'P 1'
#
loop_
_entity.id
_entity.type
_entity.pdbx_description
1 polymer ?
#
loop_
_entity_poly.entity_id
_entity_poly.type
_entity_poly.pdbx_seq_one_letter_code
_entity_poly.pdbx_strand_id
1 'polypeptide(L)'
;FKDTYEEAWNKRYRNLIPANQYNVDYSILGGSRIEPLLRQIRLGMAGAGMYVESVKGECNYGQHEIAFKYDEALKTCDNHVIYKNGAKEIASDMGYALTFMAKFNEREGNSSHIHCSFRGLNGEMVLADDSDKEHGLSQVGKHFLAGMQAHLRELSLMWAPTINSYKRYQPGSFAPTAIRWGRDNRTCALRLVGHGPSLRVENRVPGGDVNPYLAVA
;
A
#
# COMPACT_ATOMS: atom_id res chain seq x y z
N PHE A 1 -6.48 16.43 0.25
CA PHE A 1 -6.75 17.75 -0.33
C PHE A 1 -7.23 18.71 0.77
N LYS A 2 -6.95 20.02 0.61
CA LYS A 2 -7.47 21.10 1.48
C LYS A 2 -8.93 21.45 1.17
N ASP A 3 -9.43 21.00 0.04
CA ASP A 3 -10.84 21.09 -0.30
C ASP A 3 -11.65 20.13 0.58
N THR A 4 -12.86 20.51 0.97
CA THR A 4 -13.84 19.58 1.54
C THR A 4 -14.39 18.65 0.44
N TYR A 5 -15.15 17.62 0.81
CA TYR A 5 -15.81 16.75 -0.17
C TYR A 5 -16.83 17.52 -1.01
N GLU A 6 -17.57 18.48 -0.42
CA GLU A 6 -18.55 19.32 -1.11
C GLU A 6 -17.87 20.26 -2.09
N GLU A 7 -16.76 20.89 -1.69
CA GLU A 7 -15.98 21.75 -2.59
C GLU A 7 -15.37 20.94 -3.74
N ALA A 8 -14.84 19.74 -3.46
CA ALA A 8 -14.32 18.84 -4.45
C ALA A 8 -15.41 18.42 -5.46
N TRP A 9 -16.61 18.10 -4.98
CA TRP A 9 -17.78 17.80 -5.81
C TRP A 9 -18.18 19.00 -6.68
N ASN A 10 -18.29 20.20 -6.11
CA ASN A 10 -18.66 21.41 -6.81
C ASN A 10 -17.64 21.78 -7.90
N LYS A 11 -16.38 21.51 -7.67
CA LYS A 11 -15.28 21.63 -8.65
C LYS A 11 -15.25 20.50 -9.69
N ARG A 12 -16.16 19.51 -9.59
CA ARG A 12 -16.16 18.29 -10.42
C ARG A 12 -14.80 17.57 -10.37
N TYR A 13 -14.20 17.55 -9.17
CA TYR A 13 -12.88 16.97 -8.88
C TYR A 13 -11.73 17.57 -9.70
N ARG A 14 -11.86 18.83 -10.17
CA ARG A 14 -10.82 19.54 -10.90
C ARG A 14 -10.20 20.62 -10.04
N ASN A 15 -8.92 20.90 -10.27
CA ASN A 15 -8.19 21.97 -9.60
C ASN A 15 -8.25 21.88 -8.05
N LEU A 16 -8.25 20.65 -7.52
CA LEU A 16 -8.19 20.42 -6.09
C LEU A 16 -6.84 20.88 -5.55
N ILE A 17 -6.83 21.39 -4.32
CA ILE A 17 -5.62 21.88 -3.66
C ILE A 17 -5.01 20.75 -2.82
N PRO A 18 -3.86 20.19 -3.21
CA PRO A 18 -3.19 19.17 -2.41
C PRO A 18 -2.84 19.69 -1.01
N ALA A 19 -2.86 18.81 -0.01
CA ALA A 19 -2.50 19.16 1.36
C ALA A 19 -1.07 19.71 1.45
N ASN A 20 -0.14 19.16 0.67
CA ASN A 20 1.19 19.68 0.40
C ASN A 20 1.32 20.01 -1.09
N GLN A 21 1.86 21.17 -1.44
CA GLN A 21 1.97 21.65 -2.82
C GLN A 21 3.37 21.42 -3.43
N TYR A 22 4.15 20.54 -2.84
CA TYR A 22 5.48 20.14 -3.31
C TYR A 22 5.75 18.69 -2.86
N ASN A 23 6.78 18.09 -3.42
CA ASN A 23 7.21 16.75 -3.03
C ASN A 23 7.71 16.77 -1.59
N VAL A 24 7.08 15.96 -0.73
CA VAL A 24 7.42 15.82 0.70
C VAL A 24 7.90 14.41 1.04
N ASP A 25 8.34 13.66 0.04
CA ASP A 25 8.84 12.31 0.19
C ASP A 25 9.82 12.21 1.38
N TYR A 26 9.39 11.52 2.42
CA TYR A 26 10.09 11.40 3.72
C TYR A 26 10.46 12.71 4.43
N SER A 27 9.94 13.88 3.99
CA SER A 27 10.23 15.16 4.63
C SER A 27 9.56 15.29 6.00
N ILE A 28 10.35 15.49 7.06
CA ILE A 28 9.84 15.72 8.41
C ILE A 28 9.02 17.01 8.44
N LEU A 29 9.56 18.10 7.92
CA LEU A 29 8.86 19.41 7.90
C LEU A 29 7.56 19.33 7.08
N GLY A 30 7.60 18.66 5.92
CA GLY A 30 6.41 18.46 5.08
C GLY A 30 5.33 17.65 5.81
N GLY A 31 5.72 16.59 6.50
CA GLY A 31 4.84 15.80 7.36
C GLY A 31 4.25 16.60 8.51
N SER A 32 5.06 17.43 9.18
CA SER A 32 4.61 18.26 10.32
C SER A 32 3.50 19.24 9.96
N ARG A 33 3.43 19.71 8.71
CA ARG A 33 2.39 20.65 8.26
C ARG A 33 0.99 20.03 8.18
N ILE A 34 0.90 18.72 7.98
CA ILE A 34 -0.36 17.97 7.91
C ILE A 34 -0.55 17.05 9.14
N GLU A 35 0.37 17.11 10.09
CA GLU A 35 0.37 16.30 11.30
C GLU A 35 -0.95 16.35 12.09
N PRO A 36 -1.68 17.48 12.18
CA PRO A 36 -2.97 17.47 12.87
C PRO A 36 -3.94 16.42 12.32
N LEU A 37 -4.05 16.28 11.00
CA LEU A 37 -4.88 15.25 10.35
C LEU A 37 -4.27 13.86 10.53
N LEU A 38 -2.99 13.69 10.24
CA LEU A 38 -2.32 12.41 10.33
C LEU A 38 -2.34 11.85 11.76
N ARG A 39 -2.21 12.71 12.77
CA ARG A 39 -2.33 12.33 14.18
C ARG A 39 -3.71 11.79 14.51
N GLN A 40 -4.78 12.44 14.07
CA GLN A 40 -6.14 11.96 14.33
C GLN A 40 -6.39 10.60 13.67
N ILE A 41 -5.90 10.41 12.45
CA ILE A 41 -5.98 9.11 11.77
C ILE A 41 -5.20 8.04 12.56
N ARG A 42 -3.95 8.31 12.97
CA ARG A 42 -3.16 7.37 13.78
C ARG A 42 -3.84 7.00 15.08
N LEU A 43 -4.34 8.00 15.81
CA LEU A 43 -5.01 7.77 17.10
C LEU A 43 -6.33 7.03 16.90
N GLY A 44 -7.11 7.36 15.87
CA GLY A 44 -8.33 6.65 15.53
C GLY A 44 -8.06 5.18 15.21
N MET A 45 -7.04 4.88 14.40
CA MET A 45 -6.66 3.51 14.06
C MET A 45 -6.12 2.76 15.29
N ALA A 46 -5.31 3.40 16.11
CA ALA A 46 -4.84 2.80 17.37
C ALA A 46 -6.02 2.52 18.31
N GLY A 47 -6.99 3.42 18.42
CA GLY A 47 -8.23 3.22 19.19
C GLY A 47 -9.10 2.07 18.67
N ALA A 48 -9.04 1.79 17.36
CA ALA A 48 -9.68 0.64 16.73
C ALA A 48 -8.86 -0.67 16.86
N GLY A 49 -7.77 -0.66 17.64
CA GLY A 49 -6.95 -1.84 17.91
C GLY A 49 -5.86 -2.14 16.86
N MET A 50 -5.60 -1.22 15.94
CA MET A 50 -4.54 -1.38 14.95
C MET A 50 -3.21 -0.82 15.46
N TYR A 51 -2.11 -1.53 15.21
CA TYR A 51 -0.78 -1.02 15.49
C TYR A 51 -0.23 -0.25 14.29
N VAL A 52 -0.14 1.07 14.42
CA VAL A 52 0.46 1.94 13.38
C VAL A 52 1.96 1.98 13.58
N GLU A 53 2.72 1.52 12.58
CA GLU A 53 4.20 1.51 12.63
C GLU A 53 4.78 2.86 12.22
N SER A 54 4.24 3.45 11.15
CA SER A 54 4.74 4.73 10.64
C SER A 54 3.70 5.49 9.84
N VAL A 55 3.89 6.80 9.77
CA VAL A 55 3.20 7.71 8.85
C VAL A 55 4.22 8.64 8.25
N LYS A 56 4.21 8.81 6.94
CA LYS A 56 5.18 9.66 6.24
C LYS A 56 4.57 10.29 4.98
N GLY A 57 5.20 11.37 4.51
CA GLY A 57 4.92 11.94 3.20
C GLY A 57 5.46 11.05 2.08
N GLU A 58 4.81 11.07 0.94
CA GLU A 58 5.15 10.36 -0.29
C GLU A 58 5.43 11.33 -1.45
N CYS A 59 5.83 10.78 -2.60
CA CYS A 59 6.32 11.56 -3.74
C CYS A 59 5.28 12.48 -4.36
N ASN A 60 3.99 12.09 -4.41
CA ASN A 60 2.96 12.93 -4.99
C ASN A 60 2.51 14.03 -4.01
N TYR A 61 2.08 15.15 -4.53
CA TYR A 61 1.63 16.29 -3.73
C TYR A 61 0.42 15.92 -2.87
N GLY A 62 0.56 16.14 -1.56
CA GLY A 62 -0.46 15.79 -0.58
C GLY A 62 -0.65 14.28 -0.37
N GLN A 63 0.24 13.46 -0.91
CA GLN A 63 0.22 12.02 -0.71
C GLN A 63 0.94 11.64 0.58
N HIS A 64 0.33 10.73 1.34
CA HIS A 64 0.88 10.19 2.58
C HIS A 64 0.70 8.68 2.62
N GLU A 65 1.64 8.01 3.24
CA GLU A 65 1.57 6.57 3.49
C GLU A 65 1.41 6.31 4.98
N ILE A 66 0.54 5.38 5.33
CA ILE A 66 0.44 4.81 6.68
C ILE A 66 0.79 3.32 6.57
N ALA A 67 1.74 2.89 7.38
CA ALA A 67 2.13 1.49 7.51
C ALA A 67 1.61 0.92 8.83
N PHE A 68 1.02 -0.27 8.75
CA PHE A 68 0.52 -1.02 9.89
C PHE A 68 1.40 -2.24 10.14
N LYS A 69 1.54 -2.62 11.41
CA LYS A 69 2.16 -3.88 11.77
C LYS A 69 1.37 -5.02 11.11
N TYR A 70 2.09 -6.01 10.62
CA TYR A 70 1.48 -7.22 10.05
C TYR A 70 0.62 -7.94 11.10
N ASP A 71 -0.43 -8.59 10.62
CA ASP A 71 -1.31 -9.43 11.41
C ASP A 71 -1.76 -10.62 10.56
N GLU A 72 -2.61 -11.44 11.07
CA GLU A 72 -3.30 -12.51 10.37
C GLU A 72 -4.07 -11.93 9.16
N ALA A 73 -4.13 -12.71 8.07
CA ALA A 73 -4.58 -12.22 6.76
C ALA A 73 -5.99 -11.62 6.80
N LEU A 74 -6.97 -12.34 7.36
CA LEU A 74 -8.35 -11.86 7.44
C LEU A 74 -8.46 -10.59 8.31
N LYS A 75 -7.81 -10.59 9.47
CA LYS A 75 -7.78 -9.43 10.36
C LYS A 75 -7.12 -8.22 9.69
N THR A 76 -6.07 -8.43 8.89
CA THR A 76 -5.44 -7.35 8.12
C THR A 76 -6.40 -6.78 7.08
N CYS A 77 -7.20 -7.63 6.42
CA CYS A 77 -8.25 -7.17 5.49
C CYS A 77 -9.33 -6.34 6.20
N ASP A 78 -9.83 -6.82 7.35
CA ASP A 78 -10.80 -6.09 8.16
C ASP A 78 -10.25 -4.73 8.60
N ASN A 79 -9.02 -4.70 9.11
CA ASN A 79 -8.33 -3.48 9.52
C ASN A 79 -8.17 -2.51 8.35
N HIS A 80 -7.86 -3.00 7.14
CA HIS A 80 -7.73 -2.16 5.96
C HIS A 80 -9.04 -1.49 5.55
N VAL A 81 -10.17 -2.21 5.64
CA VAL A 81 -11.50 -1.65 5.38
C VAL A 81 -11.86 -0.58 6.41
N ILE A 82 -11.65 -0.87 7.70
CA ILE A 82 -11.86 0.09 8.79
C ILE A 82 -10.99 1.34 8.58
N TYR A 83 -9.71 1.15 8.28
CA TYR A 83 -8.78 2.25 7.99
C TYR A 83 -9.25 3.12 6.83
N LYS A 84 -9.61 2.54 5.69
CA LYS A 84 -10.04 3.32 4.51
C LYS A 84 -11.28 4.15 4.78
N ASN A 85 -12.23 3.62 5.52
CA ASN A 85 -13.45 4.35 5.88
C ASN A 85 -13.16 5.40 6.96
N GLY A 86 -12.58 4.99 8.08
CA GLY A 86 -12.28 5.87 9.20
C GLY A 86 -11.37 7.05 8.85
N ALA A 87 -10.36 6.82 7.99
CA ALA A 87 -9.51 7.90 7.51
C ALA A 87 -10.30 8.96 6.73
N LYS A 88 -11.30 8.55 5.92
CA LYS A 88 -12.16 9.47 5.18
C LYS A 88 -13.09 10.25 6.12
N GLU A 89 -13.69 9.59 7.11
CA GLU A 89 -14.55 10.24 8.10
C GLU A 89 -13.75 11.29 8.88
N ILE A 90 -12.59 10.92 9.42
CA ILE A 90 -11.70 11.84 10.14
C ILE A 90 -11.29 13.01 9.26
N ALA A 91 -10.94 12.76 7.99
CA ALA A 91 -10.58 13.83 7.07
C ALA A 91 -11.76 14.77 6.83
N SER A 92 -12.97 14.25 6.63
CA SER A 92 -14.20 15.02 6.46
C SER A 92 -14.48 15.93 7.67
N ASP A 93 -14.42 15.37 8.88
CA ASP A 93 -14.63 16.12 10.13
C ASP A 93 -13.62 17.27 10.33
N MET A 94 -12.44 17.11 9.77
CA MET A 94 -11.36 18.12 9.81
C MET A 94 -11.35 19.06 8.60
N GLY A 95 -12.34 18.99 7.69
CA GLY A 95 -12.44 19.86 6.52
C GLY A 95 -11.49 19.51 5.38
N TYR A 96 -11.11 18.24 5.25
CA TYR A 96 -10.27 17.73 4.15
C TYR A 96 -11.03 16.73 3.30
N ALA A 97 -10.68 16.64 2.02
CA ALA A 97 -11.06 15.51 1.18
C ALA A 97 -9.87 14.53 1.02
N LEU A 98 -10.17 13.24 1.12
CA LEU A 98 -9.18 12.16 1.02
C LEU A 98 -9.62 11.16 -0.05
N THR A 99 -8.68 10.64 -0.82
CA THR A 99 -8.93 9.62 -1.84
C THR A 99 -7.92 8.49 -1.78
N PHE A 100 -8.40 7.28 -2.04
CA PHE A 100 -7.59 6.08 -2.29
C PHE A 100 -7.60 5.69 -3.78
N MET A 101 -8.04 6.57 -4.67
CA MET A 101 -8.04 6.33 -6.12
C MET A 101 -6.62 6.00 -6.60
N ALA A 102 -6.46 4.92 -7.34
CA ALA A 102 -5.14 4.42 -7.74
C ALA A 102 -4.31 5.45 -8.53
N LYS A 103 -4.95 6.23 -9.41
CA LYS A 103 -4.30 7.29 -10.19
C LYS A 103 -5.20 8.52 -10.21
N PHE A 104 -5.01 9.42 -9.25
CA PHE A 104 -5.85 10.61 -9.09
C PHE A 104 -5.34 11.85 -9.85
N ASN A 105 -4.11 11.81 -10.37
CA ASN A 105 -3.53 12.86 -11.23
C ASN A 105 -2.41 12.27 -12.11
N GLU A 106 -1.69 13.12 -12.83
CA GLU A 106 -0.62 12.72 -13.75
C GLU A 106 0.70 12.26 -13.06
N ARG A 107 0.82 12.48 -11.74
CA ARG A 107 1.99 12.12 -10.96
C ARG A 107 1.90 10.69 -10.43
N GLU A 108 2.66 10.36 -9.38
CA GLU A 108 2.66 9.04 -8.74
C GLU A 108 1.27 8.68 -8.24
N GLY A 109 0.90 7.41 -8.41
CA GLY A 109 -0.39 6.89 -7.95
C GLY A 109 -0.37 6.37 -6.52
N ASN A 110 -1.56 6.05 -6.00
CA ASN A 110 -1.71 5.38 -4.71
C ASN A 110 -1.58 3.87 -4.88
N SER A 111 -0.60 3.28 -4.22
CA SER A 111 -0.45 1.84 -4.09
C SER A 111 -1.03 1.32 -2.78
N SER A 112 -1.28 0.03 -2.75
CA SER A 112 -1.58 -0.74 -1.54
C SER A 112 -0.73 -2.00 -1.60
N HIS A 113 0.56 -1.89 -1.26
CA HIS A 113 1.48 -3.02 -1.33
C HIS A 113 1.09 -4.09 -0.29
N ILE A 114 1.03 -5.34 -0.73
CA ILE A 114 0.66 -6.47 0.13
C ILE A 114 1.91 -7.30 0.40
N HIS A 115 2.29 -7.39 1.67
CA HIS A 115 3.39 -8.22 2.12
C HIS A 115 2.85 -9.53 2.67
N CYS A 116 3.29 -10.66 2.10
CA CYS A 116 2.88 -11.99 2.52
C CYS A 116 4.06 -12.77 3.08
N SER A 117 3.88 -13.39 4.24
CA SER A 117 4.73 -14.43 4.80
C SER A 117 3.85 -15.55 5.36
N PHE A 118 4.40 -16.76 5.46
CA PHE A 118 3.67 -17.90 6.00
C PHE A 118 4.36 -18.46 7.23
N ARG A 119 3.55 -18.88 8.18
CA ARG A 119 3.98 -19.64 9.36
C ARG A 119 3.26 -20.97 9.36
N GLY A 120 3.98 -22.02 9.72
CA GLY A 120 3.36 -23.30 10.01
C GLY A 120 2.56 -23.25 11.32
N LEU A 121 1.83 -24.30 11.61
CA LEU A 121 0.95 -24.37 12.79
C LEU A 121 1.70 -24.22 14.12
N ASN A 122 2.99 -24.55 14.14
CA ASN A 122 3.86 -24.40 15.31
C ASN A 122 4.69 -23.10 15.29
N GLY A 123 4.38 -22.19 14.35
CA GLY A 123 5.05 -20.89 14.21
C GLY A 123 6.36 -20.91 13.41
N GLU A 124 6.74 -22.05 12.83
CA GLU A 124 7.95 -22.18 12.01
C GLU A 124 7.85 -21.35 10.71
N MET A 125 9.00 -20.89 10.23
CA MET A 125 9.08 -20.15 8.96
C MET A 125 8.88 -21.10 7.79
N VAL A 126 7.91 -20.80 6.92
CA VAL A 126 7.60 -21.62 5.74
C VAL A 126 8.36 -21.13 4.50
N LEU A 127 8.53 -19.83 4.34
CA LEU A 127 9.15 -19.27 3.14
C LEU A 127 10.68 -19.23 3.18
N ALA A 128 11.28 -19.18 4.37
CA ALA A 128 12.71 -19.01 4.55
C ALA A 128 13.45 -20.34 4.72
N ASP A 129 14.67 -20.40 4.17
CA ASP A 129 15.62 -21.50 4.35
C ASP A 129 17.05 -20.94 4.31
N ASP A 130 17.75 -20.99 5.44
CA ASP A 130 19.12 -20.48 5.57
C ASP A 130 20.15 -21.30 4.78
N SER A 131 19.81 -22.48 4.29
CA SER A 131 20.64 -23.31 3.42
C SER A 131 20.71 -22.77 1.98
N ASP A 132 19.67 -22.06 1.51
CA ASP A 132 19.67 -21.37 0.23
C ASP A 132 20.49 -20.07 0.29
N LYS A 133 21.74 -20.15 -0.14
CA LYS A 133 22.70 -19.03 -0.08
C LYS A 133 22.42 -17.93 -1.10
N GLU A 134 21.60 -18.19 -2.10
CA GLU A 134 21.29 -17.22 -3.16
C GLU A 134 20.16 -16.28 -2.73
N HIS A 135 19.04 -16.82 -2.27
CA HIS A 135 17.84 -16.04 -2.00
C HIS A 135 17.28 -16.22 -0.58
N GLY A 136 17.76 -17.21 0.18
CA GLY A 136 17.25 -17.55 1.51
C GLY A 136 15.82 -18.12 1.47
N LEU A 137 15.40 -18.71 0.33
CA LEU A 137 14.07 -19.24 0.10
C LEU A 137 14.02 -20.75 0.29
N SER A 138 13.03 -21.21 1.04
CA SER A 138 12.67 -22.62 1.05
C SER A 138 12.11 -23.06 -0.31
N GLN A 139 11.97 -24.36 -0.53
CA GLN A 139 11.32 -24.88 -1.74
C GLN A 139 9.87 -24.40 -1.85
N VAL A 140 9.14 -24.32 -0.73
CA VAL A 140 7.77 -23.75 -0.68
C VAL A 140 7.79 -22.27 -1.05
N GLY A 141 8.76 -21.51 -0.53
CA GLY A 141 8.94 -20.10 -0.89
C GLY A 141 9.20 -19.88 -2.38
N LYS A 142 10.02 -20.73 -2.99
CA LYS A 142 10.29 -20.71 -4.44
C LYS A 142 9.03 -21.02 -5.24
N HIS A 143 8.27 -22.03 -4.85
CA HIS A 143 7.00 -22.38 -5.52
C HIS A 143 5.95 -21.29 -5.38
N PHE A 144 5.82 -20.69 -4.20
CA PHE A 144 4.88 -19.59 -3.96
C PHE A 144 5.21 -18.38 -4.85
N LEU A 145 6.47 -17.96 -4.86
CA LEU A 145 6.93 -16.83 -5.68
C LEU A 145 6.74 -17.09 -7.18
N ALA A 146 7.07 -18.29 -7.63
CA ALA A 146 6.90 -18.70 -9.01
C ALA A 146 5.42 -18.78 -9.42
N GLY A 147 4.56 -19.29 -8.54
CA GLY A 147 3.10 -19.34 -8.74
C GLY A 147 2.50 -17.95 -8.86
N MET A 148 2.84 -17.05 -7.95
CA MET A 148 2.42 -15.64 -8.04
C MET A 148 2.85 -15.00 -9.37
N GLN A 149 4.09 -15.21 -9.78
CA GLN A 149 4.58 -14.65 -11.05
C GLN A 149 3.87 -15.24 -12.27
N ALA A 150 3.64 -16.54 -12.28
CA ALA A 150 2.98 -17.25 -13.39
C ALA A 150 1.54 -16.76 -13.61
N HIS A 151 0.80 -16.52 -12.51
CA HIS A 151 -0.60 -16.12 -12.55
C HIS A 151 -0.83 -14.60 -12.39
N LEU A 152 0.21 -13.81 -12.37
CA LEU A 152 0.11 -12.37 -12.08
C LEU A 152 -0.81 -11.62 -13.05
N ARG A 153 -0.82 -11.99 -14.33
CA ARG A 153 -1.71 -11.38 -15.34
C ARG A 153 -3.15 -11.74 -15.11
N GLU A 154 -3.42 -13.00 -14.83
CA GLU A 154 -4.77 -13.54 -14.62
C GLU A 154 -5.40 -12.93 -13.35
N LEU A 155 -4.59 -12.81 -12.29
CA LEU A 155 -5.00 -12.24 -11.00
C LEU A 155 -5.02 -10.71 -10.99
N SER A 156 -4.57 -10.05 -12.06
CA SER A 156 -4.50 -8.58 -12.10
C SER A 156 -5.86 -7.91 -11.85
N LEU A 157 -6.97 -8.53 -12.25
CA LEU A 157 -8.32 -8.04 -11.98
C LEU A 157 -8.61 -7.89 -10.47
N MET A 158 -8.04 -8.75 -9.63
CA MET A 158 -8.21 -8.69 -8.18
C MET A 158 -7.37 -7.58 -7.55
N TRP A 159 -6.23 -7.24 -8.17
CA TRP A 159 -5.27 -6.25 -7.67
C TRP A 159 -5.43 -4.87 -8.31
N ALA A 160 -6.00 -4.82 -9.51
CA ALA A 160 -6.21 -3.61 -10.30
C ALA A 160 -7.63 -3.63 -10.91
N PRO A 161 -8.68 -3.41 -10.07
CA PRO A 161 -10.06 -3.73 -10.45
C PRO A 161 -10.70 -2.73 -11.41
N THR A 162 -10.06 -1.59 -11.66
CA THR A 162 -10.63 -0.53 -12.50
C THR A 162 -9.68 -0.12 -13.64
N ILE A 163 -10.21 0.50 -14.68
CA ILE A 163 -9.38 1.10 -15.75
C ILE A 163 -8.39 2.11 -15.17
N ASN A 164 -8.78 2.84 -14.14
CA ASN A 164 -7.91 3.81 -13.47
C ASN A 164 -6.71 3.12 -12.81
N SER A 165 -6.87 1.92 -12.27
CA SER A 165 -5.81 1.16 -11.60
C SER A 165 -4.61 0.94 -12.53
N TYR A 166 -4.87 0.62 -13.79
CA TYR A 166 -3.82 0.34 -14.80
C TYR A 166 -3.03 1.59 -15.21
N LYS A 167 -3.58 2.78 -15.05
CA LYS A 167 -2.89 4.05 -15.34
C LYS A 167 -1.71 4.30 -14.40
N ARG A 168 -1.62 3.55 -13.29
CA ARG A 168 -0.54 3.65 -12.32
C ARG A 168 0.78 3.04 -12.83
N TYR A 169 0.72 2.05 -13.74
CA TYR A 169 1.88 1.30 -14.23
C TYR A 169 2.62 2.07 -15.32
N GLN A 170 3.35 3.11 -14.92
CA GLN A 170 4.12 3.96 -15.80
C GLN A 170 5.61 3.90 -15.47
N PRO A 171 6.51 3.90 -16.46
CA PRO A 171 7.94 4.01 -16.20
C PRO A 171 8.26 5.24 -15.32
N GLY A 172 9.14 5.04 -14.33
CA GLY A 172 9.56 6.11 -13.42
C GLY A 172 8.54 6.53 -12.35
N SER A 173 7.42 5.81 -12.22
CA SER A 173 6.34 6.15 -11.26
C SER A 173 6.35 5.31 -9.98
N PHE A 174 7.42 4.59 -9.67
CA PHE A 174 7.54 3.62 -8.57
C PHE A 174 6.54 2.46 -8.62
N ALA A 175 5.58 2.46 -9.54
CA ALA A 175 4.72 1.31 -9.82
C ALA A 175 5.48 0.28 -10.67
N PRO A 176 5.20 -1.01 -10.52
CA PRO A 176 5.89 -2.04 -11.30
C PRO A 176 5.50 -1.97 -12.78
N THR A 177 6.48 -2.11 -13.66
CA THR A 177 6.26 -2.17 -15.11
C THR A 177 6.65 -3.52 -15.69
N ALA A 178 7.17 -4.43 -14.87
CA ALA A 178 7.61 -5.77 -15.28
C ALA A 178 6.95 -6.86 -14.42
N ILE A 179 6.42 -7.88 -15.09
CA ILE A 179 5.91 -9.11 -14.45
C ILE A 179 7.12 -9.99 -14.11
N ARG A 180 7.84 -9.57 -13.09
CA ARG A 180 9.05 -10.24 -12.61
C ARG A 180 9.13 -10.11 -11.09
N TRP A 181 9.98 -10.91 -10.49
CA TRP A 181 10.39 -10.72 -9.12
C TRP A 181 11.86 -10.30 -9.05
N GLY A 182 12.25 -9.71 -7.96
CA GLY A 182 13.62 -9.35 -7.67
C GLY A 182 13.88 -9.19 -6.18
N ARG A 183 15.12 -9.50 -5.76
CA ARG A 183 15.56 -9.26 -4.40
C ARG A 183 15.69 -7.78 -4.17
N ASP A 184 14.93 -7.25 -3.22
CA ASP A 184 14.87 -5.83 -2.85
C ASP A 184 14.75 -4.86 -4.04
N ASN A 185 14.05 -5.29 -5.10
CA ASN A 185 13.90 -4.52 -6.33
C ASN A 185 12.48 -3.97 -6.48
N ARG A 186 12.34 -2.65 -6.35
CA ARG A 186 11.05 -1.92 -6.41
C ARG A 186 10.49 -1.75 -7.82
N THR A 187 11.24 -2.08 -8.88
CA THR A 187 10.75 -2.02 -10.27
C THR A 187 9.99 -3.28 -10.69
N CYS A 188 10.12 -4.35 -9.91
CA CYS A 188 9.44 -5.62 -10.15
C CYS A 188 8.05 -5.65 -9.53
N ALA A 189 7.15 -6.42 -10.12
CA ALA A 189 5.81 -6.66 -9.57
C ALA A 189 5.84 -7.37 -8.20
N LEU A 190 6.79 -8.30 -8.04
CA LEU A 190 7.03 -9.02 -6.81
C LEU A 190 8.42 -8.70 -6.28
N ARG A 191 8.49 -8.21 -5.05
CA ARG A 191 9.76 -7.90 -4.39
C ARG A 191 9.98 -8.84 -3.23
N LEU A 192 11.08 -9.57 -3.24
CA LEU A 192 11.50 -10.41 -2.12
C LEU A 192 12.23 -9.54 -1.11
N VAL A 193 11.72 -9.44 0.12
CA VAL A 193 12.22 -8.52 1.15
C VAL A 193 12.52 -9.26 2.44
N GLY A 194 13.54 -8.80 3.17
CA GLY A 194 13.92 -9.35 4.47
C GLY A 194 14.74 -10.63 4.36
N HIS A 195 15.11 -11.18 5.50
CA HIS A 195 15.89 -12.40 5.65
C HIS A 195 15.38 -13.20 6.86
N GLY A 196 15.56 -14.50 6.85
CA GLY A 196 15.14 -15.37 7.96
C GLY A 196 13.70 -15.09 8.40
N PRO A 197 13.47 -14.77 9.69
CA PRO A 197 12.12 -14.53 10.22
C PRO A 197 11.37 -13.36 9.58
N SER A 198 12.07 -12.43 8.94
CA SER A 198 11.48 -11.25 8.28
C SER A 198 11.28 -11.44 6.78
N LEU A 199 11.64 -12.61 6.22
CA LEU A 199 11.50 -12.89 4.79
C LEU A 199 10.03 -12.91 4.38
N ARG A 200 9.70 -12.13 3.33
CA ARG A 200 8.35 -12.00 2.81
C ARG A 200 8.37 -11.63 1.34
N VAL A 201 7.27 -11.89 0.67
CA VAL A 201 7.02 -11.42 -0.71
C VAL A 201 6.12 -10.20 -0.65
N GLU A 202 6.57 -9.09 -1.23
CA GLU A 202 5.78 -7.87 -1.43
C GLU A 202 5.18 -7.90 -2.83
N ASN A 203 3.86 -7.97 -2.92
CA ASN A 203 3.13 -7.74 -4.16
C ASN A 203 2.91 -6.23 -4.33
N ARG A 204 3.51 -5.65 -5.37
CA ARG A 204 3.50 -4.21 -5.64
C ARG A 204 2.43 -3.79 -6.66
N VAL A 205 1.69 -4.75 -7.21
CA VAL A 205 0.64 -4.51 -8.20
C VAL A 205 -0.59 -3.81 -7.60
N PRO A 206 -1.08 -4.16 -6.39
CA PRO A 206 -2.31 -3.59 -5.85
C PRO A 206 -2.27 -2.07 -5.73
N GLY A 207 -3.36 -1.42 -6.16
CA GLY A 207 -3.61 0.00 -5.98
C GLY A 207 -4.41 0.32 -4.72
N GLY A 208 -4.48 1.59 -4.36
CA GLY A 208 -5.27 2.04 -3.20
C GLY A 208 -6.78 1.77 -3.32
N ASP A 209 -7.26 1.46 -4.52
CA ASP A 209 -8.65 1.11 -4.84
C ASP A 209 -8.98 -0.38 -4.70
N VAL A 210 -8.02 -1.19 -4.29
CA VAL A 210 -8.16 -2.65 -4.17
C VAL A 210 -9.22 -3.05 -3.11
N ASN A 211 -9.90 -4.18 -3.38
CA ASN A 211 -10.63 -4.90 -2.36
C ASN A 211 -9.65 -5.85 -1.65
N PRO A 212 -9.38 -5.65 -0.35
CA PRO A 212 -8.33 -6.41 0.33
C PRO A 212 -8.63 -7.90 0.41
N TYR A 213 -9.89 -8.28 0.55
CA TYR A 213 -10.28 -9.70 0.65
C TYR A 213 -10.01 -10.44 -0.67
N LEU A 214 -10.38 -9.84 -1.81
CA LEU A 214 -10.12 -10.43 -3.12
C LEU A 214 -8.63 -10.41 -3.47
N ALA A 215 -7.90 -9.43 -2.97
CA ALA A 215 -6.48 -9.30 -3.28
C ALA A 215 -5.60 -10.28 -2.49
N VAL A 216 -6.07 -10.73 -1.32
CA VAL A 216 -5.34 -11.63 -0.41
C VAL A 216 -5.76 -13.10 -0.62
N ALA A 217 -7.02 -13.34 -1.05
CA ALA A 217 -7.51 -14.69 -1.37
C ALA A 217 -6.74 -15.34 -2.53
#